data_88314ed1b45c9a67fbbcd46b5d3674f4
#
_entry.id   88314ed1b45c9a67fbbcd46b5d3674f4
#
_cell.length_a   1.000
_cell.length_b   1.000
_cell.length_c   1.000
_cell.angle_alpha   90.00
_cell.angle_beta   90.00
_cell.angle_gamma   90.00
#
_symmetry.space_group_name_H-M   'P 1'
#
loop_
_entity.id
_entity.type
_entity.pdbx_description
1 polymer ?
#
loop_
_entity_poly.entity_id
_entity_poly.type
_entity_poly.pdbx_seq_one_letter_code
_entity_poly.pdbx_strand_id
1 'polypeptide(L)'
;GKDKAEFFQGAHTIAAGVRVPAAIGDFLVLDAVKTSGGTALTVTDEEILETWHDIAKTDGALICPEGAAAVKAARLIREMGLVGEEDAVLILNTGAGMKYTELMTEKARKLTEPL
;
A
#
# COMPACT_ATOMS: atom_id res chain seq x y z
N GLY A 1 23.08 3.78 5.82
CA GLY A 1 21.92 2.97 6.17
C GLY A 1 22.34 1.64 6.77
N LYS A 2 21.43 0.95 7.44
CA LYS A 2 21.68 -0.37 8.03
C LYS A 2 21.63 -1.44 6.93
N ASP A 3 22.35 -2.54 7.13
CA ASP A 3 22.36 -3.68 6.20
C ASP A 3 21.33 -4.75 6.59
N LYS A 4 20.67 -4.56 7.73
CA LYS A 4 19.65 -5.45 8.27
C LYS A 4 18.54 -4.62 8.93
N ALA A 5 17.29 -5.04 8.75
CA ALA A 5 16.15 -4.43 9.43
C ALA A 5 16.16 -4.78 10.93
N GLU A 6 15.67 -3.86 11.75
CA GLU A 6 15.41 -4.13 13.17
C GLU A 6 14.03 -4.73 13.33
N PHE A 7 13.85 -5.55 14.36
CA PHE A 7 12.55 -6.09 14.71
C PHE A 7 11.59 -4.94 15.10
N PHE A 8 10.46 -4.86 14.41
CA PHE A 8 9.43 -3.85 14.67
C PHE A 8 8.38 -4.42 15.62
N GLN A 9 8.51 -4.06 16.90
CA GLN A 9 7.58 -4.53 17.92
C GLN A 9 6.20 -3.86 17.76
N GLY A 10 5.13 -4.66 17.86
CA GLY A 10 3.76 -4.15 17.77
C GLY A 10 3.33 -3.74 16.37
N ALA A 11 3.88 -4.35 15.32
CA ALA A 11 3.48 -4.09 13.93
C ALA A 11 1.95 -4.23 13.78
N HIS A 12 1.29 -3.15 13.35
CA HIS A 12 -0.15 -3.09 13.13
C HIS A 12 -0.46 -2.27 11.89
N THR A 13 -1.30 -2.78 11.02
CA THR A 13 -1.88 -2.08 9.86
C THR A 13 -3.04 -2.91 9.31
N ILE A 14 -3.96 -2.29 8.58
CA ILE A 14 -5.01 -2.95 7.82
C ILE A 14 -4.45 -3.76 6.64
N ALA A 15 -3.28 -3.38 6.12
CA ALA A 15 -2.57 -4.10 5.06
C ALA A 15 -1.87 -5.33 5.66
N ALA A 16 -2.62 -6.42 5.86
CA ALA A 16 -2.17 -7.61 6.57
C ALA A 16 -0.92 -8.25 5.95
N GLY A 17 -0.74 -8.17 4.63
CA GLY A 17 0.40 -8.74 3.91
C GLY A 17 1.74 -8.05 4.21
N VAL A 18 1.73 -6.80 4.69
CA VAL A 18 2.95 -6.08 5.10
C VAL A 18 3.11 -5.94 6.61
N ARG A 19 2.18 -6.50 7.39
CA ARG A 19 2.23 -6.54 8.85
C ARG A 19 3.21 -7.61 9.37
N VAL A 20 4.49 -7.41 9.08
CA VAL A 20 5.56 -8.36 9.38
C VAL A 20 6.60 -7.70 10.29
N PRO A 21 6.71 -8.11 11.57
CA PRO A 21 7.67 -7.53 12.51
C PRO A 21 9.14 -7.74 12.11
N ALA A 22 9.43 -8.81 11.39
CA ALA A 22 10.78 -9.11 10.87
C ALA A 22 10.65 -9.86 9.54
N ALA A 23 11.00 -9.21 8.44
CA ALA A 23 10.96 -9.80 7.11
C ALA A 23 12.18 -10.74 6.91
N ILE A 24 11.94 -11.96 6.43
CA ILE A 24 13.02 -12.95 6.14
C ILE A 24 13.98 -12.42 5.08
N GLY A 25 13.47 -11.68 4.09
CA GLY A 25 14.25 -11.13 2.97
C GLY A 25 14.66 -9.67 3.15
N ASP A 26 14.73 -9.14 4.39
CA ASP A 26 15.03 -7.75 4.67
C ASP A 26 16.31 -7.24 4.00
N PHE A 27 17.36 -8.05 4.02
CA PHE A 27 18.66 -7.73 3.42
C PHE A 27 18.56 -7.57 1.89
N LEU A 28 17.73 -8.37 1.21
CA LEU A 28 17.50 -8.25 -0.23
C LEU A 28 16.76 -6.95 -0.58
N VAL A 29 15.75 -6.58 0.24
CA VAL A 29 15.01 -5.33 0.06
C VAL A 29 15.92 -4.12 0.28
N LEU A 30 16.72 -4.14 1.35
CA LEU A 30 17.65 -3.06 1.68
C LEU A 30 18.75 -2.91 0.60
N ASP A 31 19.26 -4.03 0.09
CA ASP A 31 20.22 -4.02 -1.02
C ASP A 31 19.60 -3.46 -2.30
N ALA A 32 18.38 -3.90 -2.65
CA ALA A 32 17.67 -3.39 -3.82
C ALA A 32 17.44 -1.87 -3.75
N VAL A 33 17.00 -1.35 -2.60
CA VAL A 33 16.81 0.10 -2.40
C VAL A 33 18.13 0.85 -2.52
N LYS A 34 19.22 0.34 -1.94
CA LYS A 34 20.54 0.97 -2.00
C LYS A 34 21.13 0.99 -3.42
N THR A 35 21.10 -0.16 -4.09
CA THR A 35 21.71 -0.33 -5.41
C THR A 35 20.96 0.39 -6.53
N SER A 36 19.63 0.49 -6.40
CA SER A 36 18.80 1.24 -7.37
C SER A 36 18.78 2.75 -7.13
N GLY A 37 19.31 3.24 -5.99
CA GLY A 37 19.13 4.63 -5.58
C GLY A 37 17.67 4.96 -5.22
N GLY A 38 16.86 3.93 -4.96
CA GLY A 38 15.46 4.05 -4.61
C GLY A 38 15.22 4.54 -3.19
N THR A 39 13.95 4.59 -2.80
CA THR A 39 13.55 5.01 -1.46
C THR A 39 12.50 4.09 -0.87
N ALA A 40 12.27 4.20 0.42
CA ALA A 40 11.19 3.55 1.13
C ALA A 40 10.33 4.63 1.81
N LEU A 41 9.01 4.46 1.75
CA LEU A 41 8.04 5.38 2.34
C LEU A 41 7.08 4.60 3.25
N THR A 42 6.52 5.32 4.20
CA THR A 42 5.40 4.84 5.00
C THR A 42 4.14 5.61 4.63
N VAL A 43 2.99 4.92 4.68
CA VAL A 43 1.65 5.50 4.53
C VAL A 43 0.80 5.06 5.70
N THR A 44 -0.15 5.89 6.11
CA THR A 44 -1.05 5.56 7.22
C THR A 44 -2.22 4.68 6.76
N ASP A 45 -2.89 4.01 7.69
CA ASP A 45 -4.07 3.20 7.39
C ASP A 45 -5.21 4.05 6.80
N GLU A 46 -5.35 5.30 7.24
CA GLU A 46 -6.31 6.26 6.69
C GLU A 46 -6.00 6.57 5.23
N GLU A 47 -4.76 6.85 4.89
CA GLU A 47 -4.32 7.10 3.51
C GLU A 47 -4.51 5.88 2.61
N ILE A 48 -4.30 4.68 3.15
CA ILE A 48 -4.56 3.42 2.44
C ILE A 48 -6.06 3.31 2.13
N LEU A 49 -6.94 3.50 3.11
CA LEU A 49 -8.39 3.42 2.94
C LEU A 49 -8.94 4.47 1.97
N GLU A 50 -8.48 5.70 2.07
CA GLU A 50 -8.86 6.78 1.14
C GLU A 50 -8.48 6.41 -0.30
N THR A 51 -7.23 5.99 -0.51
CA THR A 51 -6.73 5.59 -1.82
C THR A 51 -7.47 4.36 -2.36
N TRP A 52 -7.76 3.39 -1.52
CA TRP A 52 -8.51 2.19 -1.86
C TRP A 52 -9.92 2.50 -2.35
N HIS A 53 -10.62 3.38 -1.63
CA HIS A 53 -11.96 3.85 -2.05
C HIS A 53 -11.93 4.71 -3.31
N ASP A 54 -10.89 5.55 -3.47
CA ASP A 54 -10.69 6.37 -4.64
C ASP A 54 -10.57 5.52 -5.91
N ILE A 55 -9.66 4.54 -5.91
CA ILE A 55 -9.45 3.61 -7.02
C ILE A 55 -10.72 2.81 -7.33
N ALA A 56 -11.44 2.34 -6.32
CA ALA A 56 -12.69 1.63 -6.52
C ALA A 56 -13.76 2.49 -7.22
N LYS A 57 -13.79 3.80 -6.94
CA LYS A 57 -14.74 4.75 -7.55
C LYS A 57 -14.34 5.17 -8.95
N THR A 58 -13.04 5.47 -9.18
CA THR A 58 -12.56 6.04 -10.44
C THR A 58 -12.29 4.98 -11.48
N ASP A 59 -11.69 3.88 -11.07
CA ASP A 59 -11.22 2.83 -12.00
C ASP A 59 -12.07 1.56 -11.96
N GLY A 60 -13.01 1.46 -11.00
CA GLY A 60 -13.80 0.25 -10.79
C GLY A 60 -12.97 -0.95 -10.33
N ALA A 61 -11.74 -0.72 -9.86
CA ALA A 61 -10.81 -1.76 -9.48
C ALA A 61 -10.80 -1.98 -7.96
N LEU A 62 -10.98 -3.23 -7.54
CA LEU A 62 -10.92 -3.62 -6.13
C LEU A 62 -9.56 -4.29 -5.83
N ILE A 63 -8.55 -3.46 -5.62
CA ILE A 63 -7.18 -3.87 -5.28
C ILE A 63 -7.05 -4.23 -3.80
N CYS A 64 -5.96 -4.89 -3.39
CA CYS A 64 -5.71 -5.12 -1.96
C CYS A 64 -5.20 -3.84 -1.25
N PRO A 65 -5.28 -3.75 0.10
CA PRO A 65 -4.76 -2.61 0.85
C PRO A 65 -3.27 -2.36 0.61
N GLU A 66 -2.47 -3.40 0.41
CA GLU A 66 -1.05 -3.30 0.05
C GLU A 66 -0.87 -2.60 -1.31
N GLY A 67 -1.73 -2.92 -2.28
CA GLY A 67 -1.76 -2.26 -3.58
C GLY A 67 -2.14 -0.78 -3.44
N ALA A 68 -3.14 -0.45 -2.62
CA ALA A 68 -3.52 0.93 -2.33
C ALA A 68 -2.38 1.71 -1.64
N ALA A 69 -1.66 1.07 -0.71
CA ALA A 69 -0.46 1.65 -0.11
C ALA A 69 0.60 1.99 -1.16
N ALA A 70 0.83 1.09 -2.12
CA ALA A 70 1.78 1.31 -3.21
C ALA A 70 1.35 2.46 -4.15
N VAL A 71 0.04 2.57 -4.46
CA VAL A 71 -0.51 3.70 -5.25
C VAL A 71 -0.33 5.02 -4.50
N LYS A 72 -0.66 5.07 -3.20
CA LYS A 72 -0.44 6.26 -2.38
C LYS A 72 1.04 6.64 -2.34
N ALA A 73 1.94 5.68 -2.13
CA ALA A 73 3.37 5.92 -2.15
C ALA A 73 3.84 6.45 -3.52
N ALA A 74 3.32 5.93 -4.64
CA ALA A 74 3.63 6.44 -5.97
C ALA A 74 3.20 7.91 -6.15
N ARG A 75 2.05 8.31 -5.62
CA ARG A 75 1.62 9.72 -5.60
C ARG A 75 2.58 10.58 -4.79
N LEU A 76 2.99 10.12 -3.60
CA LEU A 76 3.93 10.85 -2.74
C LEU A 76 5.32 11.02 -3.38
N ILE A 77 5.90 9.99 -4.00
CA ILE A 77 7.21 10.12 -4.67
C ILE A 77 7.15 11.09 -5.85
N ARG A 78 6.00 11.20 -6.54
CA ARG A 78 5.78 12.21 -7.56
C ARG A 78 5.73 13.63 -6.96
N GLU A 79 4.99 13.83 -5.87
CA GLU A 79 4.94 15.10 -5.14
C GLU A 79 6.32 15.54 -4.63
N MET A 80 7.16 14.57 -4.26
CA MET A 80 8.55 14.80 -3.85
C MET A 80 9.50 15.09 -5.04
N GLY A 81 9.01 15.01 -6.28
CA GLY A 81 9.81 15.22 -7.49
C GLY A 81 10.79 14.10 -7.81
N LEU A 82 10.61 12.90 -7.21
CA LEU A 82 11.45 11.73 -7.48
C LEU A 82 11.04 10.98 -8.75
N VAL A 83 9.83 11.24 -9.24
CA VAL A 83 9.26 10.70 -10.48
C VAL A 83 8.66 11.85 -11.27
N GLY A 84 9.04 11.99 -12.53
CA GLY A 84 8.56 13.02 -13.45
C GLY A 84 7.23 12.67 -14.13
N GLU A 85 6.71 13.61 -14.92
CA GLU A 85 5.42 13.43 -15.63
C GLU A 85 5.48 12.37 -16.72
N GLU A 86 6.63 12.25 -17.37
CA GLU A 86 6.87 11.32 -18.49
C GLU A 86 7.39 9.95 -18.01
N ASP A 87 7.61 9.77 -16.71
CA ASP A 87 8.13 8.52 -16.18
C ASP A 87 7.04 7.45 -16.09
N ALA A 88 7.36 6.24 -16.53
CA ALA A 88 6.49 5.08 -16.38
C ALA A 88 6.64 4.48 -14.98
N VAL A 89 5.54 4.39 -14.23
CA VAL A 89 5.50 3.82 -12.88
C VAL A 89 4.77 2.48 -12.91
N LEU A 90 5.47 1.41 -12.51
CA LEU A 90 4.87 0.09 -12.34
C LEU A 90 4.51 -0.13 -10.86
N ILE A 91 3.24 -0.41 -10.60
CA ILE A 91 2.74 -0.75 -9.27
C ILE A 91 2.42 -2.24 -9.19
N LEU A 92 3.01 -2.94 -8.22
CA LEU A 92 2.73 -4.34 -7.97
C LEU A 92 1.54 -4.47 -7.02
N ASN A 93 0.36 -4.77 -7.56
CA ASN A 93 -0.81 -5.15 -6.78
C ASN A 93 -0.79 -6.66 -6.51
N THR A 94 -0.44 -7.07 -5.31
CA THR A 94 -0.17 -8.45 -4.94
C THR A 94 -1.40 -9.26 -4.53
N GLY A 95 -2.59 -8.64 -4.51
CA GLY A 95 -3.81 -9.31 -4.12
C GLY A 95 -5.09 -8.59 -4.56
N ALA A 96 -6.23 -9.23 -4.32
CA ALA A 96 -7.55 -8.66 -4.57
C ALA A 96 -8.18 -8.15 -3.27
N GLY A 97 -8.86 -7.01 -3.34
CA GLY A 97 -9.56 -6.40 -2.20
C GLY A 97 -10.70 -7.25 -1.65
N MET A 98 -11.24 -8.17 -2.43
CA MET A 98 -12.28 -9.12 -1.98
C MET A 98 -11.83 -10.00 -0.80
N LYS A 99 -10.55 -10.09 -0.51
CA LYS A 99 -10.03 -10.78 0.68
C LYS A 99 -10.16 -9.95 1.96
N TYR A 100 -10.53 -8.68 1.84
CA TYR A 100 -10.62 -7.69 2.93
C TYR A 100 -12.05 -7.19 3.09
N THR A 101 -12.99 -8.14 3.23
CA THR A 101 -14.43 -7.84 3.29
C THR A 101 -14.82 -6.94 4.48
N GLU A 102 -14.07 -7.01 5.56
CA GLU A 102 -14.23 -6.16 6.73
C GLU A 102 -14.05 -4.67 6.40
N LEU A 103 -13.16 -4.34 5.47
CA LEU A 103 -12.92 -2.94 5.06
C LEU A 103 -14.04 -2.40 4.15
N MET A 104 -14.77 -3.28 3.46
CA MET A 104 -15.88 -2.89 2.59
C MET A 104 -17.09 -2.39 3.36
N THR A 105 -17.30 -2.91 4.58
CA THR A 105 -18.51 -2.66 5.36
C THR A 105 -18.52 -1.33 6.10
N GLU A 106 -17.37 -0.73 6.38
CA GLU A 106 -17.27 0.50 7.17
C GLU A 106 -17.95 1.71 6.51
N LYS A 107 -17.96 1.79 5.17
CA LYS A 107 -18.59 2.87 4.40
C LYS A 107 -19.73 2.39 3.49
N ALA A 108 -20.07 1.11 3.54
CA ALA A 108 -21.17 0.57 2.73
C ALA A 108 -22.52 1.10 3.23
N ARG A 109 -23.28 1.71 2.32
CA ARG A 109 -24.66 2.11 2.59
C ARG A 109 -25.50 0.87 2.81
N LYS A 110 -26.04 0.67 4.01
CA LYS A 110 -26.98 -0.42 4.26
C LYS A 110 -28.27 -0.15 3.49
N LEU A 111 -28.74 -1.15 2.75
CA LEU A 111 -30.09 -1.13 2.22
C LEU A 111 -31.07 -1.22 3.38
N THR A 112 -31.89 -0.21 3.54
CA THR A 112 -32.90 -0.13 4.61
C THR A 112 -34.25 -0.69 4.21
N GLU A 113 -34.42 -0.97 2.89
CA GLU A 113 -35.65 -1.55 2.33
C GLU A 113 -35.32 -2.73 1.42
N PRO A 114 -36.13 -3.80 1.40
CA PRO A 114 -35.96 -4.87 0.42
C PRO A 114 -36.17 -4.34 -1.00
N LEU A 115 -35.43 -4.87 -1.96
CA LEU A 115 -35.58 -4.60 -3.39
C LEU A 115 -36.93 -5.12 -3.90
#